data_b2f66ecaa9005e1e509fdbb8b6ee036f
#
_entry.id   b2f66ecaa9005e1e509fdbb8b6ee036f
#
_cell.length_a   1.000
_cell.length_b   1.000
_cell.length_c   1.000
_cell.angle_alpha   90.00
_cell.angle_beta   90.00
_cell.angle_gamma   90.00
#
_symmetry.space_group_name_H-M   'P 1'
#
loop_
_entity.id
_entity.type
_entity.pdbx_description
1 polymer ?
#
loop_
_entity_poly.entity_id
_entity_poly.type
_entity_poly.pdbx_seq_one_letter_code
_entity_poly.pdbx_strand_id
1 'polypeptide(L)'
;MRLTTLLIGTALAFTLTAATANADVVVSSKIDTEGGVLGNIILAVLNANNIKTVDRVQLGATPVVRKAITDGEIDIYPEYTGNAAFFFEKADDPVWKDAAKGYETAKKLDYDANKIVWLTPSPANNTWAIGLRKEVADENKLKTLSDFGKYVAGGGKVVLAASSEFVNSAAALPAFQTTYGFTLKQDQLITLSGGDTAATIAAAANQTNGANAAMVYGTDGGIAPSGLVVLEDDKAVQPVYQPTPIIREAVLKENPQIEELLKPVFEKLDLVTLQDLNGRVQVGGEPAKAVAEDFLKKNGFLK
;
A
#
# COMPACT_ATOMS: atom_id res chain seq x y z
N MET A 1 75.12 -9.12 -51.22
CA MET A 1 73.91 -9.80 -50.75
C MET A 1 73.46 -9.19 -49.41
N ARG A 2 72.40 -8.41 -49.40
CA ARG A 2 71.81 -7.83 -48.17
C ARG A 2 70.50 -8.57 -47.91
N LEU A 3 70.46 -9.32 -46.82
CA LEU A 3 69.21 -9.92 -46.32
C LEU A 3 68.40 -8.89 -45.59
N THR A 4 67.17 -8.69 -46.05
CA THR A 4 66.19 -7.84 -45.42
C THR A 4 65.25 -8.75 -44.59
N THR A 5 65.31 -8.65 -43.27
CA THR A 5 64.44 -9.39 -42.36
C THR A 5 63.13 -8.64 -42.15
N LEU A 6 62.02 -9.22 -42.56
CA LEU A 6 60.66 -8.67 -42.39
C LEU A 6 60.12 -9.10 -41.01
N LEU A 7 59.95 -8.15 -40.10
CA LEU A 7 59.26 -8.37 -38.81
C LEU A 7 57.74 -8.16 -38.99
N ILE A 8 56.98 -9.25 -38.91
CA ILE A 8 55.52 -9.23 -38.87
C ILE A 8 55.09 -9.03 -37.42
N GLY A 9 54.70 -7.83 -37.09
CA GLY A 9 54.10 -7.51 -35.79
C GLY A 9 52.62 -7.89 -35.74
N THR A 10 52.25 -8.92 -34.97
CA THR A 10 50.86 -9.31 -34.70
C THR A 10 50.28 -8.38 -33.65
N ALA A 11 49.42 -7.45 -34.05
CA ALA A 11 48.67 -6.60 -33.14
C ALA A 11 47.49 -7.40 -32.53
N LEU A 12 47.60 -7.75 -31.26
CA LEU A 12 46.53 -8.36 -30.49
C LEU A 12 45.55 -7.22 -30.10
N ALA A 13 44.40 -7.14 -30.77
CA ALA A 13 43.33 -6.23 -30.40
C ALA A 13 42.58 -6.78 -29.16
N PHE A 14 42.89 -6.21 -27.99
CA PHE A 14 42.06 -6.40 -26.80
C PHE A 14 40.77 -5.63 -26.95
N THR A 15 39.67 -6.31 -27.25
CA THR A 15 38.31 -5.74 -27.11
C THR A 15 37.98 -5.65 -25.62
N LEU A 16 38.13 -4.45 -25.02
CA LEU A 16 37.53 -4.16 -23.73
C LEU A 16 36.01 -4.14 -23.92
N THR A 17 35.34 -5.21 -23.53
CA THR A 17 33.91 -5.15 -23.25
C THR A 17 33.72 -4.31 -21.98
N ALA A 18 33.40 -3.03 -22.15
CA ALA A 18 32.91 -2.22 -21.03
C ALA A 18 31.61 -2.86 -20.52
N ALA A 19 31.69 -3.58 -19.41
CA ALA A 19 30.48 -3.92 -18.65
C ALA A 19 29.89 -2.59 -18.20
N THR A 20 28.75 -2.21 -18.77
CA THR A 20 27.95 -1.10 -18.25
C THR A 20 27.50 -1.51 -16.85
N ALA A 21 28.13 -0.95 -15.81
CA ALA A 21 27.61 -1.08 -14.46
C ALA A 21 26.27 -0.36 -14.44
N ASN A 22 25.18 -1.09 -14.30
CA ASN A 22 23.88 -0.48 -14.08
C ASN A 22 23.95 0.37 -12.81
N ALA A 23 23.35 1.56 -12.84
CA ALA A 23 23.25 2.40 -11.66
C ALA A 23 22.47 1.67 -10.57
N ASP A 24 22.81 1.93 -9.30
CA ASP A 24 22.08 1.33 -8.17
C ASP A 24 20.63 1.85 -8.17
N VAL A 25 19.66 0.96 -7.97
CA VAL A 25 18.23 1.30 -7.96
C VAL A 25 17.85 1.99 -6.66
N VAL A 26 17.37 3.22 -6.73
CA VAL A 26 16.93 4.00 -5.56
C VAL A 26 15.53 3.57 -5.16
N VAL A 27 15.42 2.82 -4.06
CA VAL A 27 14.16 2.32 -3.50
C VAL A 27 13.67 3.25 -2.41
N SER A 28 12.41 3.64 -2.48
CA SER A 28 11.78 4.52 -1.50
C SER A 28 10.44 4.00 -1.00
N SER A 29 9.80 4.74 -0.10
CA SER A 29 8.43 4.51 0.33
C SER A 29 7.84 5.75 1.00
N LYS A 30 6.52 5.69 1.26
CA LYS A 30 5.85 6.64 2.14
C LYS A 30 6.33 6.47 3.59
N ILE A 31 6.13 7.50 4.40
CA ILE A 31 6.64 7.58 5.78
C ILE A 31 5.91 6.68 6.77
N ASP A 32 4.70 6.21 6.41
CA ASP A 32 3.86 5.38 7.27
C ASP A 32 4.45 3.98 7.49
N THR A 33 3.84 3.23 8.42
CA THR A 33 4.28 1.88 8.79
C THR A 33 4.25 0.93 7.60
N GLU A 34 3.16 0.90 6.84
CA GLU A 34 3.01 0.02 5.68
C GLU A 34 4.01 0.37 4.58
N GLY A 35 4.22 1.66 4.33
CA GLY A 35 5.28 2.13 3.44
C GLY A 35 6.66 1.62 3.85
N GLY A 36 6.95 1.65 5.15
CA GLY A 36 8.19 1.08 5.71
C GLY A 36 8.34 -0.42 5.45
N VAL A 37 7.28 -1.20 5.68
CA VAL A 37 7.27 -2.66 5.43
C VAL A 37 7.45 -2.96 3.94
N LEU A 38 6.61 -2.36 3.09
CA LEU A 38 6.62 -2.60 1.64
C LEU A 38 7.93 -2.15 0.97
N GLY A 39 8.48 -1.00 1.38
CA GLY A 39 9.77 -0.51 0.89
C GLY A 39 10.91 -1.46 1.25
N ASN A 40 10.93 -1.99 2.48
CA ASN A 40 11.93 -2.98 2.89
C ASN A 40 11.76 -4.34 2.19
N ILE A 41 10.52 -4.74 1.85
CA ILE A 41 10.25 -5.92 1.01
C ILE A 41 10.93 -5.74 -0.36
N ILE A 42 10.72 -4.61 -1.02
CA ILE A 42 11.34 -4.30 -2.33
C ILE A 42 12.87 -4.33 -2.21
N LEU A 43 13.45 -3.62 -1.22
CA LEU A 43 14.89 -3.62 -0.97
C LEU A 43 15.46 -5.03 -0.82
N ALA A 44 14.85 -5.85 0.04
CA ALA A 44 15.33 -7.18 0.33
C ALA A 44 15.28 -8.11 -0.89
N VAL A 45 14.19 -8.06 -1.67
CA VAL A 45 14.03 -8.85 -2.90
C VAL A 45 15.07 -8.46 -3.94
N LEU A 46 15.26 -7.16 -4.21
CA LEU A 46 16.22 -6.69 -5.20
C LEU A 46 17.66 -7.06 -4.82
N ASN A 47 18.07 -6.81 -3.58
CA ASN A 47 19.41 -7.12 -3.09
C ASN A 47 19.71 -8.63 -3.12
N ALA A 48 18.74 -9.48 -2.75
CA ALA A 48 18.89 -10.93 -2.79
C ALA A 48 19.09 -11.48 -4.21
N ASN A 49 18.66 -10.72 -5.22
CA ASN A 49 18.79 -11.05 -6.64
C ASN A 49 19.92 -10.25 -7.34
N ASN A 50 20.91 -9.77 -6.58
CA ASN A 50 22.08 -9.05 -7.06
C ASN A 50 21.78 -7.73 -7.82
N ILE A 51 20.61 -7.12 -7.59
CA ILE A 51 20.29 -5.77 -8.03
C ILE A 51 20.68 -4.85 -6.89
N LYS A 52 21.74 -4.06 -7.09
CA LYS A 52 22.20 -3.09 -6.07
C LYS A 52 21.17 -2.00 -5.85
N THR A 53 20.96 -1.62 -4.60
CA THR A 53 19.97 -0.63 -4.23
C THR A 53 20.54 0.49 -3.35
N VAL A 54 19.92 1.67 -3.45
CA VAL A 54 20.09 2.77 -2.50
C VAL A 54 18.80 2.86 -1.68
N ASP A 55 18.93 2.80 -0.37
CA ASP A 55 17.80 2.87 0.58
C ASP A 55 17.38 4.32 0.83
N ARG A 56 16.13 4.64 0.47
CA ARG A 56 15.41 5.89 0.73
C ARG A 56 14.01 5.61 1.30
N VAL A 57 13.85 4.46 1.99
CA VAL A 57 12.57 4.06 2.59
C VAL A 57 12.12 5.09 3.62
N GLN A 58 10.80 5.34 3.69
CA GLN A 58 10.15 6.33 4.54
C GLN A 58 10.59 7.78 4.27
N LEU A 59 10.72 8.14 2.99
CA LEU A 59 11.14 9.46 2.54
C LEU A 59 10.18 10.59 2.96
N GLY A 60 8.88 10.34 2.92
CA GLY A 60 7.88 11.36 3.26
C GLY A 60 6.45 10.95 2.91
N ALA A 61 5.54 11.91 3.04
CA ALA A 61 4.13 11.72 2.64
C ALA A 61 3.96 11.62 1.12
N THR A 62 2.80 11.19 0.66
CA THR A 62 2.48 10.97 -0.77
C THR A 62 2.98 12.07 -1.71
N PRO A 63 2.76 13.39 -1.45
CA PRO A 63 3.22 14.42 -2.39
C PRO A 63 4.75 14.47 -2.53
N VAL A 64 5.49 14.17 -1.45
CA VAL A 64 6.96 14.18 -1.43
C VAL A 64 7.51 13.02 -2.26
N VAL A 65 7.04 11.79 -1.99
CA VAL A 65 7.52 10.59 -2.69
C VAL A 65 7.09 10.61 -4.16
N ARG A 66 5.87 11.08 -4.45
CA ARG A 66 5.37 11.25 -5.81
C ARG A 66 6.24 12.22 -6.62
N LYS A 67 6.56 13.37 -6.03
CA LYS A 67 7.46 14.33 -6.68
C LYS A 67 8.84 13.73 -6.93
N ALA A 68 9.40 13.03 -5.95
CA ALA A 68 10.74 12.43 -6.06
C ALA A 68 10.84 11.41 -7.22
N ILE A 69 9.81 10.57 -7.45
CA ILE A 69 9.86 9.63 -8.60
C ILE A 69 9.67 10.35 -9.93
N THR A 70 8.81 11.36 -10.01
CA THR A 70 8.61 12.12 -11.26
C THR A 70 9.83 12.97 -11.62
N ASP A 71 10.57 13.45 -10.63
CA ASP A 71 11.82 14.20 -10.83
C ASP A 71 13.03 13.28 -11.08
N GLY A 72 12.87 11.96 -10.89
CA GLY A 72 13.95 10.99 -11.07
C GLY A 72 14.93 10.91 -9.90
N GLU A 73 14.57 11.42 -8.72
CA GLU A 73 15.37 11.34 -7.50
C GLU A 73 15.27 9.95 -6.80
N ILE A 74 14.20 9.22 -7.08
CA ILE A 74 13.99 7.81 -6.71
C ILE A 74 13.53 7.03 -7.93
N ASP A 75 13.70 5.69 -7.89
CA ASP A 75 13.44 4.83 -9.03
C ASP A 75 12.21 3.96 -8.88
N ILE A 76 11.91 3.48 -7.67
CA ILE A 76 10.80 2.59 -7.36
C ILE A 76 10.29 2.83 -5.94
N TYR A 77 8.96 2.80 -5.77
CA TYR A 77 8.33 2.76 -4.45
C TYR A 77 6.94 2.11 -4.52
N PRO A 78 6.37 1.63 -3.38
CA PRO A 78 4.99 1.17 -3.31
C PRO A 78 4.03 2.35 -3.27
N GLU A 79 3.18 2.49 -4.29
CA GLU A 79 2.07 3.44 -4.37
C GLU A 79 0.73 2.68 -4.26
N TYR A 80 -0.38 3.40 -4.22
CA TYR A 80 -1.73 2.83 -4.11
C TYR A 80 -2.58 3.25 -5.30
N THR A 81 -3.29 2.29 -5.91
CA THR A 81 -4.05 2.51 -7.15
C THR A 81 -4.98 3.71 -7.09
N GLY A 82 -5.71 3.88 -5.98
CA GLY A 82 -6.65 4.99 -5.79
C GLY A 82 -6.02 6.38 -5.74
N ASN A 83 -4.71 6.49 -5.43
CA ASN A 83 -4.04 7.79 -5.43
C ASN A 83 -3.90 8.40 -6.83
N ALA A 84 -3.93 7.57 -7.88
CA ALA A 84 -3.94 8.05 -9.26
C ALA A 84 -5.15 8.97 -9.55
N ALA A 85 -6.26 8.78 -8.87
CA ALA A 85 -7.42 9.66 -8.94
C ALA A 85 -7.07 11.13 -8.66
N PHE A 86 -6.19 11.36 -7.68
CA PHE A 86 -5.73 12.69 -7.29
C PHE A 86 -4.57 13.19 -8.13
N PHE A 87 -3.64 12.29 -8.51
CA PHE A 87 -2.51 12.68 -9.38
C PHE A 87 -2.95 13.20 -10.74
N PHE A 88 -4.09 12.72 -11.24
CA PHE A 88 -4.62 13.06 -12.56
C PHE A 88 -5.95 13.82 -12.51
N GLU A 89 -6.31 14.40 -11.35
CA GLU A 89 -7.51 15.24 -11.17
C GLU A 89 -8.81 14.55 -11.61
N LYS A 90 -8.95 13.24 -11.31
CA LYS A 90 -10.08 12.38 -11.69
C LYS A 90 -10.77 11.72 -10.47
N ALA A 91 -10.79 12.41 -9.32
CA ALA A 91 -11.29 11.84 -8.08
C ALA A 91 -12.77 11.40 -8.14
N ASP A 92 -13.57 12.06 -8.97
CA ASP A 92 -15.01 11.79 -9.11
C ASP A 92 -15.31 10.60 -10.08
N ASP A 93 -14.30 10.04 -10.77
CA ASP A 93 -14.53 8.97 -11.72
C ASP A 93 -14.83 7.65 -10.98
N PRO A 94 -15.97 7.00 -11.23
CA PRO A 94 -16.35 5.75 -10.58
C PRO A 94 -15.39 4.58 -10.88
N VAL A 95 -14.51 4.73 -11.86
CA VAL A 95 -13.51 3.70 -12.22
C VAL A 95 -12.65 3.30 -11.01
N TRP A 96 -12.40 4.21 -10.08
CA TRP A 96 -11.59 3.97 -8.89
C TRP A 96 -12.22 3.05 -7.85
N LYS A 97 -13.53 2.74 -8.00
CA LYS A 97 -14.27 1.80 -7.16
C LYS A 97 -14.18 0.35 -7.64
N ASP A 98 -13.58 0.13 -8.80
CA ASP A 98 -13.33 -1.18 -9.41
C ASP A 98 -11.81 -1.44 -9.40
N ALA A 99 -11.38 -2.47 -8.69
CA ALA A 99 -9.95 -2.76 -8.52
C ALA A 99 -9.21 -2.93 -9.85
N ALA A 100 -9.78 -3.73 -10.78
CA ALA A 100 -9.12 -4.02 -12.05
C ALA A 100 -9.10 -2.80 -12.97
N LYS A 101 -10.24 -2.11 -13.10
CA LYS A 101 -10.34 -0.93 -13.97
C LYS A 101 -9.55 0.25 -13.41
N GLY A 102 -9.56 0.45 -12.07
CA GLY A 102 -8.78 1.47 -11.40
C GLY A 102 -7.28 1.27 -11.62
N TYR A 103 -6.80 0.03 -11.46
CA TYR A 103 -5.41 -0.31 -11.73
C TYR A 103 -5.01 -0.05 -13.20
N GLU A 104 -5.78 -0.55 -14.16
CA GLU A 104 -5.46 -0.34 -15.59
C GLU A 104 -5.52 1.15 -15.98
N THR A 105 -6.42 1.91 -15.35
CA THR A 105 -6.51 3.36 -15.55
C THR A 105 -5.29 4.08 -14.97
N ALA A 106 -4.88 3.75 -13.75
CA ALA A 106 -3.69 4.31 -13.12
C ALA A 106 -2.42 4.03 -13.96
N LYS A 107 -2.24 2.76 -14.34
CA LYS A 107 -1.14 2.29 -15.17
C LYS A 107 -1.04 3.07 -16.50
N LYS A 108 -2.17 3.21 -17.19
CA LYS A 108 -2.20 3.94 -18.46
C LYS A 108 -1.89 5.42 -18.30
N LEU A 109 -2.55 6.10 -17.36
CA LEU A 109 -2.41 7.54 -17.16
C LEU A 109 -0.96 7.90 -16.78
N ASP A 110 -0.36 7.12 -15.88
CA ASP A 110 0.98 7.41 -15.37
C ASP A 110 2.08 7.07 -16.39
N TYR A 111 1.88 6.00 -17.16
CA TYR A 111 2.79 5.69 -18.25
C TYR A 111 2.77 6.77 -19.34
N ASP A 112 1.58 7.24 -19.73
CA ASP A 112 1.44 8.26 -20.76
C ASP A 112 2.06 9.59 -20.33
N ALA A 113 1.82 10.01 -19.08
CA ALA A 113 2.24 11.31 -18.58
C ALA A 113 3.72 11.33 -18.10
N ASN A 114 4.17 10.29 -17.39
CA ASN A 114 5.40 10.33 -16.62
C ASN A 114 6.38 9.20 -16.95
N LYS A 115 6.02 8.25 -17.82
CA LYS A 115 6.80 7.03 -18.08
C LYS A 115 7.07 6.24 -16.80
N ILE A 116 6.08 6.18 -15.91
CA ILE A 116 6.07 5.36 -14.71
C ILE A 116 5.24 4.11 -15.01
N VAL A 117 5.82 2.95 -14.72
CA VAL A 117 5.21 1.64 -14.91
C VAL A 117 4.65 1.17 -13.57
N TRP A 118 3.37 0.82 -13.54
CA TRP A 118 2.73 0.17 -12.41
C TRP A 118 2.87 -1.34 -12.58
N LEU A 119 3.52 -1.99 -11.61
CA LEU A 119 3.71 -3.45 -11.59
C LEU A 119 2.49 -4.16 -11.02
N THR A 120 2.62 -5.44 -10.66
CA THR A 120 1.52 -6.23 -10.12
C THR A 120 1.04 -5.68 -8.77
N PRO A 121 -0.26 -5.36 -8.62
CA PRO A 121 -0.81 -4.90 -7.36
C PRO A 121 -0.96 -6.04 -6.35
N SER A 122 -0.90 -5.69 -5.07
CA SER A 122 -1.34 -6.54 -3.97
C SER A 122 -2.87 -6.70 -4.01
N PRO A 123 -3.44 -7.85 -3.60
CA PRO A 123 -4.90 -8.01 -3.49
C PRO A 123 -5.53 -7.27 -2.30
N ALA A 124 -4.71 -6.76 -1.37
CA ALA A 124 -5.20 -5.98 -0.23
C ALA A 124 -5.76 -4.61 -0.66
N ASN A 125 -6.67 -4.08 0.13
CA ASN A 125 -7.25 -2.75 -0.09
C ASN A 125 -7.07 -1.89 1.17
N ASN A 126 -6.20 -0.90 1.10
CA ASN A 126 -5.93 0.08 2.16
C ASN A 126 -6.88 1.29 2.03
N THR A 127 -8.17 1.08 2.15
CA THR A 127 -9.19 2.13 2.07
C THR A 127 -9.81 2.43 3.43
N TRP A 128 -10.52 3.55 3.54
CA TRP A 128 -11.35 3.83 4.71
C TRP A 128 -12.41 2.75 4.89
N ALA A 129 -12.52 2.27 6.12
CA ALA A 129 -13.46 1.22 6.50
C ALA A 129 -14.00 1.47 7.92
N ILE A 130 -15.00 0.68 8.30
CA ILE A 130 -15.50 0.59 9.66
C ILE A 130 -15.05 -0.74 10.26
N GLY A 131 -14.21 -0.67 11.28
CA GLY A 131 -13.90 -1.79 12.17
C GLY A 131 -14.94 -1.88 13.27
N LEU A 132 -15.42 -3.09 13.53
CA LEU A 132 -16.40 -3.35 14.59
C LEU A 132 -15.78 -4.34 15.60
N ARG A 133 -16.10 -4.19 16.88
CA ARG A 133 -15.70 -5.19 17.89
C ARG A 133 -16.20 -6.56 17.47
N LYS A 134 -15.31 -7.54 17.53
CA LYS A 134 -15.55 -8.89 17.01
C LYS A 134 -16.76 -9.55 17.70
N GLU A 135 -16.92 -9.39 19.02
CA GLU A 135 -18.07 -9.93 19.74
C GLU A 135 -19.39 -9.33 19.23
N VAL A 136 -19.44 -8.01 18.95
CA VAL A 136 -20.65 -7.36 18.41
C VAL A 136 -20.95 -7.86 17.01
N ALA A 137 -19.92 -8.03 16.18
CA ALA A 137 -20.06 -8.56 14.83
C ALA A 137 -20.57 -10.02 14.85
N ASP A 138 -19.98 -10.87 15.68
CA ASP A 138 -20.34 -12.29 15.77
C ASP A 138 -21.76 -12.50 16.33
N GLU A 139 -22.11 -11.84 17.44
CA GLU A 139 -23.43 -11.94 18.08
C GLU A 139 -24.57 -11.52 17.14
N ASN A 140 -24.34 -10.50 16.31
CA ASN A 140 -25.34 -9.95 15.40
C ASN A 140 -25.14 -10.40 13.94
N LYS A 141 -24.15 -11.28 13.67
CA LYS A 141 -23.81 -11.82 12.33
C LYS A 141 -23.53 -10.73 11.29
N LEU A 142 -22.83 -9.67 11.71
CA LEU A 142 -22.49 -8.53 10.87
C LEU A 142 -21.17 -8.82 10.16
N LYS A 143 -21.20 -8.89 8.83
CA LYS A 143 -20.02 -9.11 7.98
C LYS A 143 -19.80 -7.96 7.00
N THR A 144 -20.88 -7.36 6.55
CA THR A 144 -20.86 -6.31 5.54
C THR A 144 -21.42 -4.99 6.09
N LEU A 145 -21.14 -3.90 5.38
CA LEU A 145 -21.77 -2.60 5.69
C LEU A 145 -23.28 -2.62 5.41
N SER A 146 -23.77 -3.49 4.52
CA SER A 146 -25.21 -3.73 4.35
C SER A 146 -25.84 -4.35 5.60
N ASP A 147 -25.17 -5.30 6.27
CA ASP A 147 -25.64 -5.87 7.53
C ASP A 147 -25.60 -4.84 8.66
N PHE A 148 -24.49 -4.08 8.74
CA PHE A 148 -24.31 -3.01 9.70
C PHE A 148 -25.39 -1.92 9.57
N GLY A 149 -25.68 -1.50 8.33
CA GLY A 149 -26.72 -0.52 8.08
C GLY A 149 -28.10 -0.97 8.58
N LYS A 150 -28.48 -2.24 8.31
CA LYS A 150 -29.72 -2.83 8.82
C LYS A 150 -29.74 -2.89 10.35
N TYR A 151 -28.61 -3.28 10.96
CA TYR A 151 -28.47 -3.36 12.41
C TYR A 151 -28.65 -1.99 13.07
N VAL A 152 -27.99 -0.95 12.58
CA VAL A 152 -28.12 0.41 13.10
C VAL A 152 -29.53 0.95 12.89
N ALA A 153 -30.11 0.80 11.70
CA ALA A 153 -31.47 1.24 11.40
C ALA A 153 -32.53 0.51 12.25
N GLY A 154 -32.26 -0.73 12.64
CA GLY A 154 -33.09 -1.52 13.55
C GLY A 154 -32.93 -1.17 15.04
N GLY A 155 -32.16 -0.14 15.39
CA GLY A 155 -31.91 0.27 16.77
C GLY A 155 -30.72 -0.42 17.45
N GLY A 156 -29.88 -1.07 16.70
CA GLY A 156 -28.63 -1.67 17.18
C GLY A 156 -27.71 -0.62 17.81
N LYS A 157 -27.06 -0.99 18.91
CA LYS A 157 -26.20 -0.05 19.65
C LYS A 157 -24.84 0.05 19.01
N VAL A 158 -24.55 1.22 18.44
CA VAL A 158 -23.24 1.55 17.85
C VAL A 158 -22.80 2.91 18.37
N VAL A 159 -21.54 2.99 18.78
CA VAL A 159 -20.80 4.22 19.01
C VAL A 159 -19.50 4.12 18.22
N LEU A 160 -19.34 4.97 17.20
CA LEU A 160 -18.23 5.00 16.28
C LEU A 160 -17.19 6.04 16.71
N ALA A 161 -15.97 5.61 16.96
CA ALA A 161 -14.81 6.50 17.08
C ALA A 161 -14.21 6.75 15.68
N ALA A 162 -14.12 8.01 15.27
CA ALA A 162 -13.65 8.36 13.94
C ALA A 162 -12.96 9.73 13.92
N SER A 163 -12.13 9.99 12.88
CA SER A 163 -11.57 11.30 12.66
C SER A 163 -12.63 12.32 12.23
N SER A 164 -12.36 13.57 12.50
CA SER A 164 -13.22 14.67 12.05
C SER A 164 -13.35 14.71 10.51
N GLU A 165 -12.29 14.34 9.79
CA GLU A 165 -12.31 14.22 8.34
C GLU A 165 -13.29 13.13 7.88
N PHE A 166 -13.19 11.92 8.45
CA PHE A 166 -14.08 10.81 8.10
C PHE A 166 -15.55 11.13 8.39
N VAL A 167 -15.83 11.77 9.51
CA VAL A 167 -17.20 12.15 9.91
C VAL A 167 -17.82 13.19 8.96
N ASN A 168 -17.02 14.15 8.47
CA ASN A 168 -17.53 15.31 7.73
C ASN A 168 -17.32 15.23 6.21
N SER A 169 -16.40 14.37 5.71
CA SER A 169 -16.18 14.22 4.27
C SER A 169 -17.39 13.57 3.60
N ALA A 170 -17.94 14.22 2.58
CA ALA A 170 -19.06 13.69 1.81
C ALA A 170 -18.78 12.31 1.21
N ALA A 171 -17.52 11.98 0.96
CA ALA A 171 -17.09 10.70 0.41
C ALA A 171 -16.88 9.59 1.46
N ALA A 172 -16.93 9.88 2.76
CA ALA A 172 -16.68 8.93 3.83
C ALA A 172 -17.96 8.54 4.59
N LEU A 173 -18.10 8.85 5.89
CA LEU A 173 -19.27 8.44 6.68
C LEU A 173 -20.62 8.89 6.08
N PRO A 174 -20.80 10.10 5.55
CA PRO A 174 -22.03 10.48 4.87
C PRO A 174 -22.37 9.60 3.67
N ALA A 175 -21.37 9.21 2.85
CA ALA A 175 -21.59 8.29 1.75
C ALA A 175 -21.98 6.87 2.23
N PHE A 176 -21.32 6.36 3.27
CA PHE A 176 -21.70 5.09 3.89
C PHE A 176 -23.14 5.15 4.41
N GLN A 177 -23.49 6.18 5.16
CA GLN A 177 -24.83 6.34 5.71
C GLN A 177 -25.91 6.36 4.62
N THR A 178 -25.69 7.13 3.55
CA THR A 178 -26.62 7.23 2.42
C THR A 178 -26.77 5.91 1.68
N THR A 179 -25.64 5.24 1.39
CA THR A 179 -25.65 4.01 0.56
C THR A 179 -26.19 2.80 1.33
N TYR A 180 -25.89 2.71 2.62
CA TYR A 180 -26.28 1.57 3.45
C TYR A 180 -27.54 1.80 4.31
N GLY A 181 -28.15 2.99 4.19
CA GLY A 181 -29.45 3.30 4.78
C GLY A 181 -29.44 3.37 6.31
N PHE A 182 -28.39 3.96 6.90
CA PHE A 182 -28.34 4.20 8.33
C PHE A 182 -27.94 5.65 8.64
N THR A 183 -28.11 6.06 9.87
CA THR A 183 -27.66 7.35 10.38
C THR A 183 -27.19 7.21 11.81
N LEU A 184 -25.99 7.65 12.11
CA LEU A 184 -25.47 7.79 13.46
C LEU A 184 -25.79 9.17 14.01
N LYS A 185 -26.34 9.23 15.20
CA LYS A 185 -26.62 10.47 15.92
C LYS A 185 -25.33 11.03 16.54
N GLN A 186 -25.33 12.27 16.97
CA GLN A 186 -24.17 12.91 17.59
C GLN A 186 -23.65 12.17 18.85
N ASP A 187 -24.55 11.59 19.65
CA ASP A 187 -24.22 10.77 20.82
C ASP A 187 -23.66 9.38 20.47
N GLN A 188 -23.73 8.99 19.21
CA GLN A 188 -23.15 7.77 18.65
C GLN A 188 -21.80 8.01 17.95
N LEU A 189 -21.23 9.21 18.04
CA LEU A 189 -19.99 9.60 17.40
C LEU A 189 -18.99 10.11 18.44
N ILE A 190 -17.79 9.53 18.46
CA ILE A 190 -16.63 10.07 19.15
C ILE A 190 -15.71 10.62 18.08
N THR A 191 -15.76 11.95 17.89
CA THR A 191 -14.98 12.61 16.84
C THR A 191 -13.62 13.05 17.39
N LEU A 192 -12.55 12.54 16.78
CA LEU A 192 -11.16 12.86 17.09
C LEU A 192 -10.62 13.89 16.08
N SER A 193 -9.80 14.84 16.56
CA SER A 193 -9.26 15.91 15.71
C SER A 193 -8.20 15.45 14.71
N GLY A 194 -7.52 14.33 14.98
CA GLY A 194 -6.48 13.75 14.11
C GLY A 194 -7.03 12.62 13.22
N GLY A 195 -6.27 12.29 12.16
CA GLY A 195 -6.54 11.15 11.26
C GLY A 195 -5.89 9.83 11.72
N ASP A 196 -5.33 9.78 12.93
CA ASP A 196 -4.62 8.61 13.45
C ASP A 196 -5.60 7.51 13.84
N THR A 197 -5.60 6.41 13.08
CA THR A 197 -6.45 5.25 13.31
C THR A 197 -6.05 4.44 14.55
N ALA A 198 -4.83 4.57 15.06
CA ALA A 198 -4.45 3.94 16.32
C ALA A 198 -5.34 4.46 17.47
N ALA A 199 -5.68 5.76 17.46
CA ALA A 199 -6.55 6.36 18.47
C ALA A 199 -8.02 5.90 18.34
N THR A 200 -8.55 5.77 17.13
CA THR A 200 -9.91 5.27 16.89
C THR A 200 -10.04 3.80 17.25
N ILE A 201 -9.05 2.98 16.87
CA ILE A 201 -8.94 1.56 17.21
C ILE A 201 -8.89 1.38 18.73
N ALA A 202 -8.00 2.13 19.42
CA ALA A 202 -7.89 2.08 20.87
C ALA A 202 -9.19 2.48 21.58
N ALA A 203 -9.92 3.47 21.08
CA ALA A 203 -11.20 3.89 21.64
C ALA A 203 -12.24 2.75 21.56
N ALA A 204 -12.34 2.07 20.41
CA ALA A 204 -13.26 0.93 20.25
C ALA A 204 -12.81 -0.29 21.06
N ALA A 205 -11.52 -0.62 21.08
CA ALA A 205 -10.95 -1.72 21.85
C ALA A 205 -11.23 -1.58 23.34
N ASN A 206 -10.99 -0.38 23.90
CA ASN A 206 -11.18 -0.06 25.31
C ASN A 206 -12.62 0.34 25.67
N GLN A 207 -13.54 0.35 24.70
CA GLN A 207 -14.93 0.79 24.89
C GLN A 207 -15.03 2.20 25.51
N THR A 208 -14.11 3.08 25.16
CA THR A 208 -14.08 4.46 25.65
C THR A 208 -15.39 5.17 25.29
N ASN A 209 -16.10 5.68 26.31
CA ASN A 209 -17.42 6.29 26.16
C ASN A 209 -18.43 5.41 25.40
N GLY A 210 -18.32 4.08 25.54
CA GLY A 210 -19.18 3.10 24.89
C GLY A 210 -18.83 2.81 23.42
N ALA A 211 -17.68 3.27 22.90
CA ALA A 211 -17.24 2.97 21.54
C ALA A 211 -17.17 1.45 21.32
N ASN A 212 -17.78 0.99 20.24
CA ASN A 212 -17.70 -0.40 19.79
C ASN A 212 -17.39 -0.52 18.29
N ALA A 213 -17.26 0.61 17.61
CA ALA A 213 -16.84 0.72 16.23
C ALA A 213 -15.75 1.78 16.09
N ALA A 214 -14.89 1.63 15.09
CA ALA A 214 -13.80 2.53 14.77
C ALA A 214 -13.72 2.80 13.27
N MET A 215 -13.42 4.03 12.89
CA MET A 215 -12.84 4.31 11.58
C MET A 215 -11.45 3.66 11.53
N VAL A 216 -11.17 2.92 10.48
CA VAL A 216 -9.89 2.24 10.22
C VAL A 216 -9.50 2.40 8.75
N TYR A 217 -8.23 2.18 8.45
CA TYR A 217 -7.82 1.76 7.12
C TYR A 217 -7.80 0.23 7.07
N GLY A 218 -8.18 -0.35 5.92
CA GLY A 218 -8.35 -1.81 5.81
C GLY A 218 -7.15 -2.63 6.26
N THR A 219 -5.95 -2.13 6.04
CA THR A 219 -4.68 -2.81 6.36
C THR A 219 -4.07 -2.44 7.71
N ASP A 220 -4.78 -1.67 8.56
CA ASP A 220 -4.27 -1.25 9.86
C ASP A 220 -3.90 -2.45 10.76
N GLY A 221 -2.66 -2.47 11.22
CA GLY A 221 -2.12 -3.55 12.03
C GLY A 221 -2.71 -3.66 13.44
N GLY A 222 -3.34 -2.60 13.92
CA GLY A 222 -4.01 -2.58 15.22
C GLY A 222 -5.37 -3.30 15.27
N ILE A 223 -5.97 -3.62 14.12
CA ILE A 223 -7.36 -4.15 14.03
C ILE A 223 -7.50 -5.48 14.77
N ALA A 224 -6.80 -6.52 14.31
CA ALA A 224 -6.92 -7.86 14.85
C ALA A 224 -6.43 -7.98 16.33
N PRO A 225 -5.26 -7.41 16.71
CA PRO A 225 -4.81 -7.41 18.10
C PRO A 225 -5.77 -6.70 19.07
N SER A 226 -6.55 -5.73 18.57
CA SER A 226 -7.54 -4.99 19.36
C SER A 226 -8.93 -5.65 19.43
N GLY A 227 -9.07 -6.86 18.85
CA GLY A 227 -10.33 -7.57 18.82
C GLY A 227 -11.39 -6.94 17.91
N LEU A 228 -10.95 -6.21 16.88
CA LEU A 228 -11.82 -5.65 15.86
C LEU A 228 -11.81 -6.52 14.60
N VAL A 229 -12.87 -6.41 13.80
CA VAL A 229 -12.99 -6.96 12.45
C VAL A 229 -13.44 -5.86 11.49
N VAL A 230 -12.90 -5.84 10.28
CA VAL A 230 -13.33 -4.91 9.23
C VAL A 230 -14.63 -5.40 8.60
N LEU A 231 -15.60 -4.50 8.45
CA LEU A 231 -16.82 -4.78 7.69
C LEU A 231 -16.57 -4.54 6.20
N GLU A 232 -17.03 -5.47 5.37
CA GLU A 232 -16.91 -5.38 3.91
C GLU A 232 -17.78 -4.25 3.34
N ASP A 233 -17.20 -3.40 2.51
CA ASP A 233 -17.92 -2.38 1.71
C ASP A 233 -18.55 -3.05 0.47
N ASP A 234 -19.60 -3.85 0.67
CA ASP A 234 -20.26 -4.70 -0.32
C ASP A 234 -20.99 -3.94 -1.47
N LYS A 235 -21.06 -2.59 -1.36
CA LYS A 235 -21.58 -1.73 -2.45
C LYS A 235 -20.53 -0.78 -3.03
N ALA A 236 -19.26 -1.00 -2.72
CA ALA A 236 -18.13 -0.24 -3.24
C ALA A 236 -18.31 1.29 -3.13
N VAL A 237 -18.57 1.78 -1.92
CA VAL A 237 -18.68 3.21 -1.64
C VAL A 237 -17.31 3.88 -1.76
N GLN A 238 -16.28 3.23 -1.22
CA GLN A 238 -14.93 3.77 -1.21
C GLN A 238 -14.14 3.40 -2.48
N PRO A 239 -13.23 4.26 -2.92
CA PRO A 239 -12.23 3.88 -3.91
C PRO A 239 -11.34 2.73 -3.43
N VAL A 240 -10.77 1.98 -4.35
CA VAL A 240 -9.86 0.87 -4.07
C VAL A 240 -8.43 1.38 -4.06
N TYR A 241 -7.69 1.09 -2.98
CA TYR A 241 -6.29 1.46 -2.79
C TYR A 241 -5.42 0.20 -2.63
N GLN A 242 -5.08 -0.44 -3.75
CA GLN A 242 -4.20 -1.60 -3.76
C GLN A 242 -2.72 -1.16 -3.74
N PRO A 243 -1.92 -1.61 -2.75
CA PRO A 243 -0.48 -1.39 -2.76
C PRO A 243 0.16 -1.96 -4.02
N THR A 244 0.89 -1.14 -4.75
CA THR A 244 1.43 -1.50 -6.08
C THR A 244 2.83 -0.91 -6.23
N PRO A 245 3.88 -1.70 -6.53
CA PRO A 245 5.17 -1.12 -6.86
C PRO A 245 5.07 -0.32 -8.16
N ILE A 246 5.53 0.92 -8.13
CA ILE A 246 5.66 1.73 -9.33
C ILE A 246 7.13 2.06 -9.58
N ILE A 247 7.55 1.99 -10.83
CA ILE A 247 8.96 2.10 -11.24
C ILE A 247 9.11 2.97 -12.48
N ARG A 248 10.17 3.73 -12.58
CA ARG A 248 10.50 4.48 -13.81
C ARG A 248 10.81 3.52 -14.95
N GLU A 249 10.23 3.76 -16.13
CA GLU A 249 10.41 2.91 -17.31
C GLU A 249 11.89 2.69 -17.67
N ALA A 250 12.72 3.73 -17.58
CA ALA A 250 14.15 3.63 -17.89
C ALA A 250 14.85 2.58 -17.01
N VAL A 251 14.56 2.59 -15.70
CA VAL A 251 15.15 1.65 -14.72
C VAL A 251 14.65 0.23 -14.95
N LEU A 252 13.36 0.06 -15.25
CA LEU A 252 12.79 -1.25 -15.58
C LEU A 252 13.39 -1.84 -16.86
N LYS A 253 13.66 -1.01 -17.88
CA LYS A 253 14.33 -1.46 -19.11
C LYS A 253 15.76 -1.96 -18.88
N GLU A 254 16.48 -1.34 -17.94
CA GLU A 254 17.82 -1.76 -17.52
C GLU A 254 17.80 -3.01 -16.62
N ASN A 255 16.69 -3.22 -15.89
CA ASN A 255 16.51 -4.30 -14.91
C ASN A 255 15.16 -5.02 -15.11
N PRO A 256 14.89 -5.64 -16.27
CA PRO A 256 13.57 -6.19 -16.61
C PRO A 256 13.11 -7.31 -15.66
N GLN A 257 14.02 -7.98 -14.98
CA GLN A 257 13.71 -9.02 -13.99
C GLN A 257 12.99 -8.50 -12.74
N ILE A 258 12.97 -7.18 -12.47
CA ILE A 258 12.31 -6.59 -11.30
C ILE A 258 10.82 -6.94 -11.26
N GLU A 259 10.14 -6.89 -12.41
CA GLU A 259 8.72 -7.21 -12.51
C GLU A 259 8.44 -8.67 -12.11
N GLU A 260 9.21 -9.61 -12.64
CA GLU A 260 9.05 -11.05 -12.35
C GLU A 260 9.39 -11.38 -10.89
N LEU A 261 10.38 -10.69 -10.30
CA LEU A 261 10.79 -10.88 -8.91
C LEU A 261 9.74 -10.35 -7.92
N LEU A 262 9.15 -9.20 -8.18
CA LEU A 262 8.19 -8.58 -7.27
C LEU A 262 6.77 -9.12 -7.41
N LYS A 263 6.37 -9.61 -8.60
CA LYS A 263 5.03 -10.12 -8.86
C LYS A 263 4.56 -11.15 -7.82
N PRO A 264 5.23 -12.31 -7.63
CA PRO A 264 4.75 -13.33 -6.70
C PRO A 264 4.76 -12.86 -5.24
N VAL A 265 5.59 -11.87 -4.91
CA VAL A 265 5.68 -11.29 -3.56
C VAL A 265 4.45 -10.43 -3.29
N PHE A 266 4.10 -9.52 -4.20
CA PHE A 266 2.94 -8.64 -4.04
C PHE A 266 1.62 -9.40 -4.13
N GLU A 267 1.51 -10.46 -4.93
CA GLU A 267 0.36 -11.35 -4.97
C GLU A 267 0.08 -12.07 -3.64
N LYS A 268 1.09 -12.21 -2.75
CA LYS A 268 0.96 -12.80 -1.41
C LYS A 268 0.55 -11.80 -0.32
N LEU A 269 0.61 -10.51 -0.61
CA LEU A 269 0.28 -9.45 0.35
C LEU A 269 -1.23 -9.19 0.38
N ASP A 270 -2.00 -10.17 0.82
CA ASP A 270 -3.43 -10.01 1.03
C ASP A 270 -3.73 -9.15 2.28
N LEU A 271 -5.01 -8.84 2.50
CA LEU A 271 -5.46 -7.98 3.58
C LEU A 271 -4.97 -8.47 4.96
N VAL A 272 -5.13 -9.76 5.23
CA VAL A 272 -4.76 -10.37 6.52
C VAL A 272 -3.25 -10.36 6.70
N THR A 273 -2.52 -10.65 5.64
CA THR A 273 -1.04 -10.60 5.65
C THR A 273 -0.55 -9.18 5.96
N LEU A 274 -1.08 -8.15 5.30
CA LEU A 274 -0.66 -6.76 5.59
C LEU A 274 -1.06 -6.31 6.99
N GLN A 275 -2.24 -6.70 7.49
CA GLN A 275 -2.63 -6.44 8.87
C GLN A 275 -1.63 -7.08 9.87
N ASP A 276 -1.19 -8.31 9.63
CA ASP A 276 -0.19 -8.98 10.46
C ASP A 276 1.16 -8.26 10.42
N LEU A 277 1.68 -7.98 9.23
CA LEU A 277 2.97 -7.31 9.06
C LEU A 277 2.98 -5.91 9.69
N ASN A 278 1.94 -5.12 9.43
CA ASN A 278 1.76 -3.80 10.02
C ASN A 278 1.59 -3.87 11.54
N GLY A 279 0.86 -4.88 12.03
CA GLY A 279 0.65 -5.11 13.46
C GLY A 279 1.93 -5.46 14.21
N ARG A 280 2.80 -6.25 13.63
CA ARG A 280 4.11 -6.57 14.19
C ARG A 280 4.98 -5.32 14.37
N VAL A 281 4.90 -4.37 13.45
CA VAL A 281 5.61 -3.09 13.57
C VAL A 281 4.89 -2.15 14.53
N GLN A 282 3.60 -1.88 14.32
CA GLN A 282 2.83 -0.85 15.02
C GLN A 282 2.57 -1.20 16.49
N VAL A 283 2.24 -2.46 16.75
CA VAL A 283 1.84 -2.96 18.07
C VAL A 283 2.99 -3.75 18.71
N GLY A 284 3.67 -4.58 17.92
CA GLY A 284 4.79 -5.41 18.37
C GLY A 284 6.11 -4.64 18.54
N GLY A 285 6.24 -3.47 17.92
CA GLY A 285 7.47 -2.66 17.96
C GLY A 285 8.64 -3.29 17.20
N GLU A 286 8.38 -4.27 16.34
CA GLU A 286 9.42 -4.89 15.52
C GLU A 286 9.91 -3.92 14.43
N PRO A 287 11.21 -3.91 14.08
CA PRO A 287 11.70 -3.11 12.97
C PRO A 287 11.07 -3.56 11.64
N ALA A 288 10.55 -2.63 10.84
CA ALA A 288 9.90 -2.92 9.56
C ALA A 288 10.78 -3.79 8.63
N LYS A 289 12.09 -3.56 8.63
CA LYS A 289 13.06 -4.39 7.89
C LYS A 289 13.06 -5.85 8.35
N ALA A 290 13.05 -6.10 9.65
CA ALA A 290 13.05 -7.46 10.19
C ALA A 290 11.74 -8.18 9.85
N VAL A 291 10.61 -7.47 9.94
CA VAL A 291 9.28 -7.99 9.56
C VAL A 291 9.24 -8.36 8.07
N ALA A 292 9.75 -7.48 7.21
CA ALA A 292 9.83 -7.71 5.76
C ALA A 292 10.70 -8.94 5.43
N GLU A 293 11.89 -9.04 6.01
CA GLU A 293 12.79 -10.18 5.77
C GLU A 293 12.19 -11.52 6.27
N ASP A 294 11.54 -11.51 7.44
CA ASP A 294 10.88 -12.71 7.98
C ASP A 294 9.72 -13.17 7.08
N PHE A 295 8.87 -12.24 6.63
CA PHE A 295 7.81 -12.53 5.65
C PHE A 295 8.37 -13.19 4.38
N LEU A 296 9.43 -12.61 3.81
CA LEU A 296 10.04 -13.11 2.59
C LEU A 296 10.66 -14.51 2.78
N LYS A 297 11.34 -14.76 3.92
CA LYS A 297 11.90 -16.08 4.27
C LYS A 297 10.80 -17.13 4.46
N LYS A 298 9.75 -16.80 5.21
CA LYS A 298 8.61 -17.71 5.46
C LYS A 298 7.90 -18.13 4.17
N ASN A 299 7.88 -17.26 3.17
CA ASN A 299 7.25 -17.54 1.88
C ASN A 299 8.23 -18.06 0.81
N GLY A 300 9.50 -18.29 1.15
CA GLY A 300 10.52 -18.85 0.24
C GLY A 300 11.07 -17.88 -0.80
N PHE A 301 10.86 -16.57 -0.62
CA PHE A 301 11.39 -15.52 -1.49
C PHE A 301 12.83 -15.11 -1.13
N LEU A 302 13.27 -15.40 0.09
CA LEU A 302 14.65 -15.29 0.56
C LEU A 302 15.13 -16.64 1.10
N LYS A 303 16.45 -16.89 0.97
CA LYS A 303 17.13 -18.06 1.54
C LYS A 303 17.54 -17.83 2.99
#